data_2ebea8f44bac74240e83c8fc74f3da92
#
_entry.id   2ebea8f44bac74240e83c8fc74f3da92
#
_cell.length_a   1.000
_cell.length_b   1.000
_cell.length_c   1.000
_cell.angle_alpha   90.00
_cell.angle_beta   90.00
_cell.angle_gamma   90.00
#
_symmetry.space_group_name_H-M   'P 1'
#
loop_
_entity.id
_entity.type
_entity.pdbx_description
1 polymer ?
#
loop_
_entity_poly.entity_id
_entity_poly.type
_entity_poly.pdbx_seq_one_letter_code
_entity_poly.pdbx_strand_id
1 'polypeptide(L)'
;TIALYAAYIIFTIMVITANKDNIVTVMATQDTSYVENATLPMAMVTGIIYASYNLSAIPAGLFTLRAQTKRSESIISGIIGALLMTIPWFLTYFAVMGYYPDDSIIGASVPWLVMLQSVSDSNIPVLVFGVVAGWTLIETATGMIHALLERLDHSLEEKNQEPLSPKKRGIITAAILVVAIFFSKIGIIN
;
A
#
# COMPACT_ATOMS: atom_id res chain seq x y z
N THR A 1 9.45 -8.84 5.27
CA THR A 1 8.95 -7.46 5.59
C THR A 1 10.09 -6.47 5.85
N ILE A 2 11.05 -6.72 6.77
CA ILE A 2 12.16 -5.77 7.08
C ILE A 2 13.02 -5.48 5.84
N ALA A 3 13.41 -6.50 5.08
CA ALA A 3 14.19 -6.34 3.86
C ALA A 3 13.44 -5.51 2.80
N LEU A 4 12.12 -5.68 2.70
CA LEU A 4 11.26 -4.91 1.80
C LEU A 4 11.26 -3.41 2.18
N TYR A 5 11.15 -3.14 3.48
CA TYR A 5 11.19 -1.78 4.00
C TYR A 5 12.54 -1.11 3.76
N ALA A 6 13.64 -1.85 3.97
CA ALA A 6 14.99 -1.34 3.71
C ALA A 6 15.20 -1.03 2.21
N ALA A 7 14.80 -1.91 1.31
CA ALA A 7 14.86 -1.66 -0.13
C ALA A 7 14.04 -0.44 -0.54
N TYR A 8 12.81 -0.30 -0.01
CA TYR A 8 11.95 0.84 -0.24
C TYR A 8 12.60 2.16 0.20
N ILE A 9 13.19 2.20 1.41
CA ILE A 9 13.87 3.39 1.93
C ILE A 9 15.05 3.76 1.02
N ILE A 10 15.87 2.79 0.60
CA ILE A 10 17.00 3.02 -0.31
C ILE A 10 16.52 3.62 -1.62
N PHE A 11 15.50 3.05 -2.25
CA PHE A 11 14.93 3.55 -3.50
C PHE A 11 14.37 4.97 -3.35
N THR A 12 13.68 5.22 -2.25
CA THR A 12 13.12 6.55 -1.97
C THR A 12 14.22 7.60 -1.79
N ILE A 13 15.29 7.27 -1.07
CA ILE A 13 16.44 8.17 -0.90
C ILE A 13 17.09 8.45 -2.27
N MET A 14 17.28 7.44 -3.11
CA MET A 14 17.84 7.61 -4.45
C MET A 14 17.01 8.59 -5.29
N VAL A 15 15.69 8.39 -5.34
CA VAL A 15 14.78 9.21 -6.13
C VAL A 15 14.70 10.64 -5.58
N ILE A 16 14.53 10.81 -4.28
CA ILE A 16 14.43 12.14 -3.64
C ILE A 16 15.73 12.92 -3.80
N THR A 17 16.90 12.29 -3.61
CA THR A 17 18.18 12.97 -3.75
C THR A 17 18.48 13.39 -5.18
N ALA A 18 18.11 12.58 -6.16
CA ALA A 18 18.25 12.89 -7.58
C ALA A 18 17.39 14.09 -8.00
N ASN A 19 16.22 14.28 -7.40
CA ASN A 19 15.23 15.27 -7.80
C ASN A 19 14.98 16.37 -6.76
N LYS A 20 15.89 16.55 -5.79
CA LYS A 20 15.72 17.47 -4.66
C LYS A 20 15.41 18.92 -5.07
N ASP A 21 16.03 19.40 -6.16
CA ASP A 21 15.88 20.79 -6.62
C ASP A 21 14.47 21.03 -7.17
N ASN A 22 13.91 20.06 -7.89
CA ASN A 22 12.52 20.13 -8.34
C ASN A 22 11.53 20.06 -7.17
N ILE A 23 11.77 19.18 -6.19
CA ILE A 23 10.95 19.11 -4.97
C ILE A 23 10.88 20.47 -4.28
N VAL A 24 12.04 21.11 -4.09
CA VAL A 24 12.11 22.44 -3.45
C VAL A 24 11.37 23.48 -4.28
N THR A 25 11.51 23.45 -5.61
CA THR A 25 10.82 24.38 -6.52
C THR A 25 9.30 24.20 -6.45
N VAL A 26 8.81 22.98 -6.56
CA VAL A 26 7.36 22.68 -6.50
C VAL A 26 6.77 23.09 -5.15
N MET A 27 7.47 22.84 -4.06
CA MET A 27 7.03 23.28 -2.73
C MET A 27 7.02 24.80 -2.59
N ALA A 28 8.02 25.50 -3.13
CA ALA A 28 8.12 26.96 -3.04
C ALA A 28 7.09 27.67 -3.91
N THR A 29 6.82 27.15 -5.10
CA THR A 29 5.85 27.72 -6.04
C THR A 29 4.41 27.28 -5.78
N GLN A 30 4.20 26.22 -4.98
CA GLN A 30 2.91 25.56 -4.77
C GLN A 30 2.23 25.20 -6.11
N ASP A 31 3.03 24.69 -7.05
CA ASP A 31 2.57 24.37 -8.39
C ASP A 31 1.47 23.32 -8.38
N THR A 32 0.33 23.64 -8.98
CA THR A 32 -0.84 22.78 -9.15
C THR A 32 -1.19 22.55 -10.61
N SER A 33 -0.28 22.83 -11.52
CA SER A 33 -0.52 22.82 -12.98
C SER A 33 -0.96 21.45 -13.52
N TYR A 34 -0.59 20.35 -12.85
CA TYR A 34 -0.99 19.00 -13.25
C TYR A 34 -2.48 18.71 -13.04
N VAL A 35 -3.13 19.38 -12.08
CA VAL A 35 -4.54 19.15 -11.76
C VAL A 35 -5.34 20.42 -12.10
N GLU A 36 -6.13 20.36 -13.18
CA GLU A 36 -7.01 21.47 -13.55
C GLU A 36 -7.98 21.78 -12.40
N ASN A 37 -8.10 23.07 -12.08
CA ASN A 37 -8.98 23.58 -11.03
C ASN A 37 -8.73 22.95 -9.63
N ALA A 38 -7.48 22.63 -9.30
CA ALA A 38 -7.14 22.15 -7.98
C ALA A 38 -7.60 23.14 -6.89
N THR A 39 -8.46 22.68 -5.99
CA THR A 39 -8.96 23.46 -4.86
C THR A 39 -8.74 22.73 -3.54
N LEU A 40 -8.61 23.49 -2.45
CA LEU A 40 -8.48 22.89 -1.12
C LEU A 40 -9.63 21.93 -0.77
N PRO A 41 -10.92 22.25 -1.02
CA PRO A 41 -12.00 21.29 -0.78
C PRO A 41 -11.84 20.00 -1.59
N MET A 42 -11.41 20.06 -2.85
CA MET A 42 -11.17 18.89 -3.67
C MET A 42 -10.05 18.02 -3.08
N ALA A 43 -8.94 18.64 -2.66
CA ALA A 43 -7.84 17.94 -2.01
C ALA A 43 -8.28 17.28 -0.70
N MET A 44 -9.11 17.94 0.11
CA MET A 44 -9.66 17.37 1.35
C MET A 44 -10.56 16.15 1.07
N VAL A 45 -11.47 16.25 0.08
CA VAL A 45 -12.34 15.14 -0.31
C VAL A 45 -11.51 13.95 -0.79
N THR A 46 -10.52 14.17 -1.65
CA THR A 46 -9.61 13.13 -2.14
C THR A 46 -8.86 12.47 -0.99
N GLY A 47 -8.36 13.27 -0.03
CA GLY A 47 -7.70 12.77 1.17
C GLY A 47 -8.63 11.91 2.05
N ILE A 48 -9.89 12.31 2.23
CA ILE A 48 -10.89 11.53 2.98
C ILE A 48 -11.19 10.21 2.26
N ILE A 49 -11.36 10.22 0.94
CA ILE A 49 -11.58 9.00 0.15
C ILE A 49 -10.39 8.05 0.28
N TYR A 50 -9.16 8.56 0.17
CA TYR A 50 -7.95 7.79 0.34
C TYR A 50 -7.83 7.18 1.75
N ALA A 51 -8.10 7.97 2.79
CA ALA A 51 -8.11 7.48 4.16
C ALA A 51 -9.17 6.39 4.37
N SER A 52 -10.39 6.58 3.84
CA SER A 52 -11.47 5.61 3.93
C SER A 52 -11.12 4.28 3.24
N TYR A 53 -10.47 4.33 2.09
CA TYR A 53 -9.95 3.15 1.41
C TYR A 53 -8.96 2.38 2.30
N ASN A 54 -8.00 3.08 2.91
CA ASN A 54 -7.02 2.45 3.79
C ASN A 54 -7.63 1.89 5.08
N LEU A 55 -8.68 2.52 5.63
CA LEU A 55 -9.41 2.01 6.79
C LEU A 55 -10.02 0.63 6.53
N SER A 56 -10.34 0.30 5.29
CA SER A 56 -10.88 -1.02 4.92
C SER A 56 -9.91 -2.18 5.21
N ALA A 57 -8.60 -1.90 5.30
CA ALA A 57 -7.56 -2.89 5.62
C ALA A 57 -7.40 -3.14 7.13
N ILE A 58 -7.88 -2.24 8.02
CA ILE A 58 -7.75 -2.37 9.48
C ILE A 58 -8.23 -3.73 10.00
N PRO A 59 -9.42 -4.22 9.58
CA PRO A 59 -9.90 -5.50 10.06
C PRO A 59 -8.95 -6.67 9.80
N ALA A 60 -8.12 -6.59 8.76
CA ALA A 60 -7.12 -7.63 8.48
C ALA A 60 -6.00 -7.69 9.53
N GLY A 61 -5.74 -6.58 10.23
CA GLY A 61 -4.72 -6.50 11.29
C GLY A 61 -5.23 -6.79 12.70
N LEU A 62 -6.55 -6.73 12.94
CA LEU A 62 -7.11 -6.80 14.31
C LEU A 62 -6.84 -8.12 15.02
N PHE A 63 -6.70 -9.24 14.30
CA PHE A 63 -6.40 -10.52 14.92
C PHE A 63 -5.01 -10.55 15.57
N THR A 64 -4.07 -9.70 15.15
CA THR A 64 -2.73 -9.61 15.79
C THR A 64 -2.80 -9.03 17.20
N LEU A 65 -3.88 -8.30 17.54
CA LEU A 65 -4.09 -7.73 18.86
C LEU A 65 -4.41 -8.79 19.93
N ARG A 66 -4.79 -10.00 19.53
CA ARG A 66 -5.10 -11.10 20.48
C ARG A 66 -3.95 -11.45 21.43
N ALA A 67 -2.70 -11.21 21.00
CA ALA A 67 -1.50 -11.46 21.81
C ALA A 67 -1.22 -10.35 22.84
N GLN A 68 -1.91 -9.22 22.75
CA GLN A 68 -1.68 -8.06 23.61
C GLN A 68 -2.57 -8.16 24.85
N THR A 69 -1.94 -8.16 26.03
CA THR A 69 -2.62 -8.32 27.30
C THR A 69 -2.79 -7.00 28.05
N LYS A 70 -2.02 -5.98 27.70
CA LYS A 70 -2.04 -4.67 28.37
C LYS A 70 -2.47 -3.56 27.41
N ARG A 71 -3.28 -2.62 27.93
CA ARG A 71 -3.72 -1.45 27.16
C ARG A 71 -2.55 -0.61 26.61
N SER A 72 -1.45 -0.50 27.36
CA SER A 72 -0.26 0.22 26.91
C SER A 72 0.38 -0.44 25.70
N GLU A 73 0.42 -1.76 25.64
CA GLU A 73 0.96 -2.51 24.48
C GLU A 73 0.14 -2.22 23.22
N SER A 74 -1.19 -2.20 23.32
CA SER A 74 -2.07 -1.88 22.21
C SER A 74 -1.91 -0.44 21.72
N ILE A 75 -1.76 0.53 22.63
CA ILE A 75 -1.54 1.94 22.28
C ILE A 75 -0.19 2.11 21.58
N ILE A 76 0.89 1.55 22.15
CA ILE A 76 2.23 1.65 21.58
C ILE A 76 2.27 0.97 20.20
N SER A 77 1.71 -0.22 20.07
CA SER A 77 1.62 -0.93 18.78
C SER A 77 0.83 -0.14 17.74
N GLY A 78 -0.26 0.50 18.15
CA GLY A 78 -1.06 1.37 17.29
C GLY A 78 -0.27 2.58 16.79
N ILE A 79 0.48 3.25 17.67
CA ILE A 79 1.34 4.40 17.32
C ILE A 79 2.45 3.96 16.36
N ILE A 80 3.15 2.86 16.67
CA ILE A 80 4.22 2.33 15.81
C ILE A 80 3.64 1.94 14.46
N GLY A 81 2.51 1.23 14.42
CA GLY A 81 1.83 0.85 13.19
C GLY A 81 1.44 2.07 12.34
N ALA A 82 0.87 3.10 12.96
CA ALA A 82 0.52 4.35 12.28
C ALA A 82 1.75 5.03 11.67
N LEU A 83 2.87 5.12 12.40
CA LEU A 83 4.12 5.68 11.89
C LEU A 83 4.68 4.86 10.73
N LEU A 84 4.69 3.53 10.86
CA LEU A 84 5.17 2.62 9.80
C LEU A 84 4.30 2.69 8.52
N MET A 85 3.05 3.07 8.62
CA MET A 85 2.18 3.30 7.45
C MET A 85 2.34 4.71 6.88
N THR A 86 2.43 5.71 7.75
CA THR A 86 2.40 7.13 7.34
C THR A 86 3.73 7.59 6.76
N ILE A 87 4.86 7.17 7.32
CA ILE A 87 6.19 7.57 6.86
C ILE A 87 6.42 7.17 5.39
N PRO A 88 6.20 5.91 4.96
CA PRO A 88 6.36 5.53 3.55
C PRO A 88 5.44 6.32 2.61
N TRP A 89 4.22 6.64 3.05
CA TRP A 89 3.31 7.45 2.25
C TRP A 89 3.89 8.84 1.97
N PHE A 90 4.39 9.54 2.99
CA PHE A 90 5.04 10.84 2.80
C PHE A 90 6.30 10.73 1.94
N LEU A 91 7.11 9.70 2.14
CA LEU A 91 8.31 9.47 1.33
C LEU A 91 7.95 9.24 -0.14
N THR A 92 6.91 8.47 -0.44
CA THR A 92 6.41 8.29 -1.80
C THR A 92 5.90 9.61 -2.38
N TYR A 93 5.17 10.39 -1.59
CA TYR A 93 4.67 11.70 -2.00
C TYR A 93 5.83 12.63 -2.43
N PHE A 94 6.89 12.73 -1.63
CA PHE A 94 8.05 13.53 -2.00
C PHE A 94 8.80 12.97 -3.21
N ALA A 95 8.90 11.64 -3.34
CA ALA A 95 9.52 11.03 -4.50
C ALA A 95 8.77 11.38 -5.80
N VAL A 96 7.44 11.29 -5.81
CA VAL A 96 6.59 11.66 -6.95
C VAL A 96 6.64 13.16 -7.21
N MET A 97 6.64 13.99 -6.16
CA MET A 97 6.78 15.45 -6.28
C MET A 97 8.06 15.85 -7.01
N GLY A 98 9.12 15.05 -6.90
CA GLY A 98 10.37 15.27 -7.62
C GLY A 98 10.25 15.22 -9.15
N TYR A 99 9.15 14.70 -9.67
CA TYR A 99 8.86 14.62 -11.12
C TYR A 99 7.68 15.50 -11.55
N TYR A 100 7.11 16.23 -10.61
CA TYR A 100 5.99 17.10 -10.93
C TYR A 100 6.41 18.26 -11.85
N PRO A 101 5.64 18.60 -12.91
CA PRO A 101 4.36 18.05 -13.37
C PRO A 101 4.46 17.06 -14.54
N ASP A 102 5.51 16.23 -14.64
CA ASP A 102 5.76 15.32 -15.75
C ASP A 102 4.75 14.15 -15.80
N ASP A 103 3.81 14.23 -16.74
CA ASP A 103 2.78 13.21 -16.94
C ASP A 103 3.35 11.85 -17.38
N SER A 104 4.50 11.82 -18.02
CA SER A 104 5.13 10.56 -18.43
C SER A 104 5.50 9.65 -17.24
N ILE A 105 5.68 10.27 -16.07
CA ILE A 105 6.04 9.58 -14.83
C ILE A 105 4.83 9.50 -13.88
N ILE A 106 4.16 10.63 -13.63
CA ILE A 106 3.03 10.70 -12.68
C ILE A 106 1.84 9.92 -13.21
N GLY A 107 1.55 10.00 -14.51
CA GLY A 107 0.48 9.28 -15.20
C GLY A 107 0.82 7.83 -15.55
N ALA A 108 2.04 7.35 -15.28
CA ALA A 108 2.44 5.99 -15.59
C ALA A 108 1.65 4.96 -14.76
N SER A 109 1.34 3.80 -15.35
CA SER A 109 0.65 2.70 -14.66
C SER A 109 1.39 2.22 -13.40
N VAL A 110 2.72 2.32 -13.38
CA VAL A 110 3.57 2.02 -12.21
C VAL A 110 4.65 3.10 -12.12
N PRO A 111 4.37 4.27 -11.52
CA PRO A 111 5.30 5.39 -11.45
C PRO A 111 6.68 5.02 -10.89
N TRP A 112 6.72 4.16 -9.87
CA TRP A 112 7.99 3.71 -9.26
C TRP A 112 8.96 3.06 -10.25
N LEU A 113 8.47 2.30 -11.24
CA LEU A 113 9.33 1.71 -12.27
C LEU A 113 10.00 2.79 -13.11
N VAL A 114 9.22 3.77 -13.56
CA VAL A 114 9.72 4.86 -14.40
C VAL A 114 10.69 5.74 -13.63
N MET A 115 10.37 6.07 -12.37
CA MET A 115 11.26 6.84 -11.49
C MET A 115 12.60 6.13 -11.27
N LEU A 116 12.62 4.81 -11.05
CA LEU A 116 13.86 4.06 -10.86
C LEU A 116 14.68 3.95 -12.14
N GLN A 117 14.02 3.85 -13.29
CA GLN A 117 14.68 3.88 -14.60
C GLN A 117 15.33 5.24 -14.90
N SER A 118 14.71 6.33 -14.45
CA SER A 118 15.23 7.69 -14.70
C SER A 118 16.44 8.05 -13.82
N VAL A 119 16.58 7.42 -12.64
CA VAL A 119 17.69 7.72 -11.70
C VAL A 119 18.83 6.72 -11.75
N SER A 120 18.73 5.67 -12.56
CA SER A 120 19.76 4.63 -12.64
C SER A 120 19.85 4.05 -14.05
N ASP A 121 21.06 4.05 -14.63
CA ASP A 121 21.36 3.36 -15.89
C ASP A 121 21.37 1.82 -15.75
N SER A 122 21.34 1.33 -14.52
CA SER A 122 21.31 -0.10 -14.20
C SER A 122 19.89 -0.62 -14.07
N ASN A 123 19.62 -1.80 -14.60
CA ASN A 123 18.34 -2.50 -14.41
C ASN A 123 18.19 -3.15 -13.02
N ILE A 124 19.23 -3.14 -12.19
CA ILE A 124 19.22 -3.78 -10.88
C ILE A 124 18.13 -3.18 -9.95
N PRO A 125 18.00 -1.84 -9.78
CA PRO A 125 16.93 -1.27 -8.95
C PRO A 125 15.54 -1.68 -9.40
N VAL A 126 15.30 -1.71 -10.71
CA VAL A 126 14.01 -2.12 -11.29
C VAL A 126 13.72 -3.60 -11.03
N LEU A 127 14.72 -4.47 -11.19
CA LEU A 127 14.58 -5.89 -10.89
C LEU A 127 14.28 -6.13 -9.41
N VAL A 128 15.04 -5.49 -8.52
CA VAL A 128 14.84 -5.61 -7.07
C VAL A 128 13.47 -5.07 -6.68
N PHE A 129 13.05 -3.93 -7.25
CA PHE A 129 11.70 -3.39 -7.03
C PHE A 129 10.61 -4.39 -7.46
N GLY A 130 10.75 -4.99 -8.64
CA GLY A 130 9.79 -5.99 -9.14
C GLY A 130 9.65 -7.19 -8.20
N VAL A 131 10.77 -7.73 -7.70
CA VAL A 131 10.77 -8.82 -6.72
C VAL A 131 10.13 -8.39 -5.40
N VAL A 132 10.50 -7.22 -4.89
CA VAL A 132 9.98 -6.65 -3.64
C VAL A 132 8.49 -6.39 -3.74
N ALA A 133 8.03 -5.72 -4.81
CA ALA A 133 6.63 -5.41 -5.04
C ALA A 133 5.80 -6.70 -5.21
N GLY A 134 6.28 -7.65 -5.99
CA GLY A 134 5.61 -8.94 -6.19
C GLY A 134 5.44 -9.70 -4.87
N TRP A 135 6.50 -9.75 -4.04
CA TRP A 135 6.44 -10.37 -2.72
C TRP A 135 5.43 -9.66 -1.80
N THR A 136 5.43 -8.32 -1.78
CA THR A 136 4.49 -7.53 -0.97
C THR A 136 3.03 -7.79 -1.36
N LEU A 137 2.75 -7.90 -2.66
CA LEU A 137 1.41 -8.27 -3.14
C LEU A 137 0.98 -9.65 -2.66
N ILE A 138 1.88 -10.64 -2.70
CA ILE A 138 1.61 -12.00 -2.19
C ILE A 138 1.35 -11.97 -0.68
N GLU A 139 2.19 -11.29 0.11
CA GLU A 139 1.99 -11.13 1.56
C GLU A 139 0.64 -10.50 1.88
N THR A 140 0.29 -9.41 1.18
CA THR A 140 -0.97 -8.69 1.39
C THR A 140 -2.18 -9.56 1.05
N ALA A 141 -2.18 -10.21 -0.11
CA ALA A 141 -3.26 -11.10 -0.52
C ALA A 141 -3.45 -12.26 0.47
N THR A 142 -2.34 -12.88 0.89
CA THR A 142 -2.36 -13.97 1.87
C THR A 142 -2.91 -13.51 3.22
N GLY A 143 -2.47 -12.33 3.69
CA GLY A 143 -2.96 -11.75 4.95
C GLY A 143 -4.45 -11.44 4.92
N MET A 144 -4.95 -10.87 3.82
CA MET A 144 -6.38 -10.58 3.66
C MET A 144 -7.25 -11.86 3.63
N ILE A 145 -6.81 -12.87 2.88
CA ILE A 145 -7.51 -14.17 2.82
C ILE A 145 -7.51 -14.83 4.21
N HIS A 146 -6.37 -14.82 4.88
CA HIS A 146 -6.28 -15.37 6.23
C HIS A 146 -7.24 -14.67 7.20
N ALA A 147 -7.25 -13.35 7.21
CA ALA A 147 -8.15 -12.57 8.06
C ALA A 147 -9.63 -12.86 7.79
N LEU A 148 -10.01 -13.08 6.53
CA LEU A 148 -11.37 -13.47 6.17
C LEU A 148 -11.72 -14.87 6.70
N LEU A 149 -10.82 -15.84 6.55
CA LEU A 149 -11.02 -17.21 7.04
C LEU A 149 -11.14 -17.26 8.56
N GLU A 150 -10.32 -16.51 9.29
CA GLU A 150 -10.40 -16.38 10.74
C GLU A 150 -11.74 -15.78 11.21
N ARG A 151 -12.27 -14.81 10.47
CA ARG A 151 -13.59 -14.25 10.76
C ARG A 151 -14.72 -15.24 10.53
N LEU A 152 -14.62 -16.04 9.47
CA LEU A 152 -15.59 -17.08 9.20
C LEU A 152 -15.57 -18.14 10.31
N ASP A 153 -14.39 -18.55 10.76
CA ASP A 153 -14.26 -19.51 11.87
C ASP A 153 -14.85 -18.94 13.16
N HIS A 154 -14.53 -17.70 13.51
CA HIS A 154 -15.08 -17.06 14.69
C HIS A 154 -16.61 -16.96 14.64
N SER A 155 -17.16 -16.63 13.47
CA SER A 155 -18.63 -16.61 13.28
C SER A 155 -19.27 -18.00 13.39
N LEU A 156 -18.55 -19.06 13.03
CA LEU A 156 -19.03 -20.44 13.22
C LEU A 156 -18.98 -20.84 14.71
N GLU A 157 -17.90 -20.50 15.41
CA GLU A 157 -17.75 -20.74 16.84
C GLU A 157 -18.86 -20.05 17.67
N GLU A 158 -19.19 -18.80 17.34
CA GLU A 158 -20.33 -18.08 17.98
C GLU A 158 -21.68 -18.80 17.80
N LYS A 159 -21.82 -19.57 16.72
CA LYS A 159 -23.00 -20.40 16.43
C LYS A 159 -22.91 -21.82 16.96
N ASN A 160 -21.91 -22.13 17.80
CA ASN A 160 -21.61 -23.46 18.29
C ASN A 160 -21.38 -24.50 17.16
N GLN A 161 -20.82 -24.05 16.03
CA GLN A 161 -20.44 -24.91 14.90
C GLN A 161 -18.94 -25.14 14.89
N GLU A 162 -18.50 -26.26 14.29
CA GLU A 162 -17.08 -26.54 14.14
C GLU A 162 -16.38 -25.54 13.19
N PRO A 163 -15.11 -25.17 13.47
CA PRO A 163 -14.30 -24.34 12.58
C PRO A 163 -14.17 -24.96 11.18
N LEU A 164 -13.81 -24.13 10.20
CA LEU A 164 -13.62 -24.57 8.83
C LEU A 164 -12.51 -25.64 8.75
N SER A 165 -12.85 -26.80 8.20
CA SER A 165 -11.84 -27.82 7.90
C SER A 165 -10.82 -27.29 6.87
N PRO A 166 -9.57 -27.82 6.85
CA PRO A 166 -8.54 -27.42 5.90
C PRO A 166 -9.00 -27.48 4.44
N LYS A 167 -9.83 -28.48 4.10
CA LYS A 167 -10.41 -28.62 2.75
C LYS A 167 -11.37 -27.49 2.41
N LYS A 168 -12.24 -27.10 3.34
CA LYS A 168 -13.17 -25.98 3.15
C LYS A 168 -12.41 -24.65 3.05
N ARG A 169 -11.38 -24.42 3.88
CA ARG A 169 -10.50 -23.26 3.79
C ARG A 169 -9.85 -23.17 2.41
N GLY A 170 -9.32 -24.27 1.88
CA GLY A 170 -8.73 -24.34 0.53
C GLY A 170 -9.71 -24.01 -0.59
N ILE A 171 -10.93 -24.52 -0.51
CA ILE A 171 -12.00 -24.23 -1.51
C ILE A 171 -12.37 -22.75 -1.48
N ILE A 172 -12.56 -22.15 -0.30
CA ILE A 172 -12.91 -20.73 -0.18
C ILE A 172 -11.76 -19.87 -0.73
N THR A 173 -10.51 -20.18 -0.39
CA THR A 173 -9.35 -19.48 -0.93
C THR A 173 -9.30 -19.54 -2.45
N ALA A 174 -9.50 -20.73 -3.03
CA ALA A 174 -9.52 -20.90 -4.47
C ALA A 174 -10.65 -20.08 -5.13
N ALA A 175 -11.84 -20.08 -4.55
CA ALA A 175 -12.97 -19.30 -5.04
C ALA A 175 -12.66 -17.80 -5.03
N ILE A 176 -12.06 -17.28 -3.94
CA ILE A 176 -11.65 -15.87 -3.84
C ILE A 176 -10.64 -15.52 -4.94
N LEU A 177 -9.64 -16.37 -5.18
CA LEU A 177 -8.63 -16.15 -6.21
C LEU A 177 -9.25 -16.14 -7.62
N VAL A 178 -10.18 -17.05 -7.91
CA VAL A 178 -10.89 -17.08 -9.22
C VAL A 178 -11.68 -15.79 -9.41
N VAL A 179 -12.41 -15.35 -8.40
CA VAL A 179 -13.17 -14.09 -8.43
C VAL A 179 -12.24 -12.89 -8.63
N ALA A 180 -11.13 -12.85 -7.90
CA ALA A 180 -10.15 -11.77 -8.04
C ALA A 180 -9.53 -11.72 -9.45
N ILE A 181 -9.18 -12.87 -10.04
CA ILE A 181 -8.67 -12.96 -11.41
C ILE A 181 -9.73 -12.48 -12.42
N PHE A 182 -10.99 -12.85 -12.22
CA PHE A 182 -12.08 -12.42 -13.09
C PHE A 182 -12.24 -10.90 -13.07
N PHE A 183 -12.32 -10.29 -11.88
CA PHE A 183 -12.42 -8.84 -11.73
C PHE A 183 -11.17 -8.10 -12.24
N SER A 184 -9.98 -8.66 -12.07
CA SER A 184 -8.74 -8.10 -12.63
C SER A 184 -8.80 -7.95 -14.16
N LYS A 185 -9.47 -8.88 -14.87
CA LYS A 185 -9.62 -8.82 -16.33
C LYS A 185 -10.67 -7.80 -16.81
N ILE A 186 -11.64 -7.47 -15.96
CA ILE A 186 -12.66 -6.47 -16.30
C ILE A 186 -12.11 -5.05 -16.20
N GLY A 187 -10.97 -4.88 -15.50
CA GLY A 187 -10.37 -3.57 -15.25
C GLY A 187 -11.19 -2.78 -14.22
N ILE A 188 -10.84 -2.89 -12.95
CA ILE A 188 -11.45 -2.05 -11.89
C ILE A 188 -10.85 -0.63 -11.92
N ILE A 189 -9.80 -0.45 -12.71
CA ILE A 189 -9.06 0.82 -12.86
C ILE A 189 -9.08 1.17 -14.35
N ASN A 190 -10.09 1.88 -14.77
CA ASN A 190 -10.11 2.74 -15.94
C ASN A 190 -10.26 4.17 -15.45
#